data_0311347f3a055a6d5bd951bae91964e9
#
_entry.id   0311347f3a055a6d5bd951bae91964e9
#
_cell.length_a   1.000
_cell.length_b   1.000
_cell.length_c   1.000
_cell.angle_alpha   90.00
_cell.angle_beta   90.00
_cell.angle_gamma   90.00
#
_symmetry.space_group_name_H-M   'P 1'
#
loop_
_entity.id
_entity.type
_entity.pdbx_description
1 polymer ?
#
loop_
_entity_poly.entity_id
_entity_poly.type
_entity_poly.pdbx_seq_one_letter_code
_entity_poly.pdbx_strand_id
1 'polypeptide(L)'
;MPSHAGQAFALVALMAAGAVPTPARAAEGPELVFKQSTRWRALTPSDKLATYAVDDPAVDGVACYYTVPEKGGIAGALGVAEEVSDVSLACRQVGPVRFKDKLTQGDVMFSEKRSFFFKHMQIVRGCDAKRNTLVYMVYSDKLIDGSPKNSTSAVPIMPWGAGAEPPRCAEAFKG
;
A
#
# COMPACT_ATOMS: atom_id res chain seq x y z
N MET A 1 46.96 25.75 -63.78
CA MET A 1 45.63 25.95 -63.27
C MET A 1 45.41 24.88 -62.16
N PRO A 2 45.45 25.20 -60.92
CA PRO A 2 45.25 24.23 -59.82
C PRO A 2 43.78 24.12 -59.42
N SER A 3 43.33 22.87 -59.31
CA SER A 3 42.02 22.46 -58.87
C SER A 3 41.92 22.51 -57.32
N HIS A 4 40.94 23.22 -56.82
CA HIS A 4 40.64 23.27 -55.36
C HIS A 4 39.73 22.11 -55.00
N ALA A 5 40.25 21.17 -54.19
CA ALA A 5 39.45 20.14 -53.51
C ALA A 5 38.86 20.71 -52.24
N GLY A 6 37.51 20.84 -52.18
CA GLY A 6 36.78 21.24 -50.97
C GLY A 6 36.62 20.05 -50.04
N GLN A 7 37.14 20.18 -48.81
CA GLN A 7 36.89 19.24 -47.70
C GLN A 7 35.59 19.59 -47.01
N ALA A 8 34.61 18.68 -47.06
CA ALA A 8 33.38 18.76 -46.31
C ALA A 8 33.63 18.21 -44.89
N PHE A 9 33.56 19.07 -43.88
CA PHE A 9 33.53 18.68 -42.46
C PHE A 9 32.13 18.23 -42.10
N ALA A 10 31.97 16.95 -41.82
CA ALA A 10 30.73 16.41 -41.23
C ALA A 10 30.76 16.62 -39.72
N LEU A 11 29.88 17.51 -39.23
CA LEU A 11 29.62 17.70 -37.79
C LEU A 11 28.72 16.54 -37.30
N VAL A 12 29.30 15.61 -36.52
CA VAL A 12 28.56 14.59 -35.78
C VAL A 12 28.06 15.23 -34.52
N ALA A 13 26.76 15.54 -34.44
CA ALA A 13 26.09 15.99 -33.23
C ALA A 13 25.83 14.77 -32.32
N LEU A 14 26.60 14.69 -31.23
CA LEU A 14 26.40 13.68 -30.17
C LEU A 14 25.17 14.11 -29.33
N MET A 15 24.00 13.48 -29.54
CA MET A 15 22.84 13.66 -28.69
C MET A 15 23.06 12.88 -27.40
N ALA A 16 23.44 13.57 -26.34
CA ALA A 16 23.43 13.02 -24.97
C ALA A 16 21.96 12.86 -24.52
N ALA A 17 21.48 11.63 -24.51
CA ALA A 17 20.19 11.30 -23.89
C ALA A 17 20.35 11.46 -22.37
N GLY A 18 19.93 12.61 -21.85
CA GLY A 18 19.84 12.86 -20.41
C GLY A 18 18.76 11.96 -19.81
N ALA A 19 19.14 10.98 -19.01
CA ALA A 19 18.20 10.25 -18.16
C ALA A 19 17.58 11.23 -17.16
N VAL A 20 16.30 11.55 -17.32
CA VAL A 20 15.53 12.31 -16.33
C VAL A 20 15.38 11.42 -15.10
N PRO A 21 15.90 11.82 -13.91
CA PRO A 21 15.69 11.04 -12.71
C PRO A 21 14.18 11.06 -12.40
N THR A 22 13.55 9.89 -12.41
CA THR A 22 12.19 9.72 -11.89
C THR A 22 12.22 10.06 -10.41
N PRO A 23 11.40 11.00 -9.91
CA PRO A 23 11.36 11.29 -8.48
C PRO A 23 10.98 10.01 -7.75
N ALA A 24 11.78 9.63 -6.75
CA ALA A 24 11.44 8.58 -5.82
C ALA A 24 10.13 8.99 -5.15
N ARG A 25 9.05 8.23 -5.42
CA ARG A 25 7.75 8.45 -4.79
C ARG A 25 7.95 8.14 -3.30
N ALA A 26 7.93 9.20 -2.48
CA ALA A 26 7.87 9.03 -1.03
C ALA A 26 6.64 8.16 -0.73
N ALA A 27 6.74 7.27 0.27
CA ALA A 27 5.60 6.49 0.73
C ALA A 27 4.50 7.48 1.14
N GLU A 28 3.54 7.69 0.24
CA GLU A 28 2.38 8.53 0.51
C GLU A 28 1.55 7.80 1.56
N GLY A 29 1.05 8.54 2.56
CA GLY A 29 0.13 8.02 3.56
C GLY A 29 -1.14 7.43 2.90
N PRO A 30 -2.06 6.85 3.68
CA PRO A 30 -3.25 6.22 3.13
C PRO A 30 -4.08 7.22 2.33
N GLU A 31 -4.45 6.85 1.11
CA GLU A 31 -5.26 7.66 0.21
C GLU A 31 -6.73 7.34 0.42
N LEU A 32 -7.55 8.35 0.68
CA LEU A 32 -8.99 8.19 0.77
C LEU A 32 -9.57 7.89 -0.60
N VAL A 33 -10.16 6.71 -0.78
CA VAL A 33 -10.83 6.31 -2.03
C VAL A 33 -12.27 6.82 -2.07
N PHE A 34 -13.06 6.50 -1.03
CA PHE A 34 -14.43 7.02 -0.88
C PHE A 34 -14.93 6.87 0.56
N LYS A 35 -16.02 7.58 0.85
CA LYS A 35 -16.80 7.45 2.09
C LYS A 35 -18.25 7.17 1.78
N GLN A 36 -18.85 6.25 2.54
CA GLN A 36 -20.26 5.92 2.46
C GLN A 36 -20.95 6.22 3.79
N SER A 37 -21.98 7.05 3.78
CA SER A 37 -22.80 7.28 4.97
C SER A 37 -23.64 6.05 5.27
N THR A 38 -23.60 5.58 6.52
CA THR A 38 -24.33 4.39 6.99
C THR A 38 -25.58 4.73 7.76
N ARG A 39 -25.66 5.95 8.30
CA ARG A 39 -26.81 6.44 9.08
C ARG A 39 -27.05 7.91 8.81
N TRP A 40 -28.29 8.25 8.44
CA TRP A 40 -28.72 9.64 8.34
C TRP A 40 -29.29 10.11 9.67
N ARG A 41 -28.79 11.23 10.19
CA ARG A 41 -29.32 11.91 11.37
C ARG A 41 -29.61 13.37 11.00
N ALA A 42 -30.82 13.85 11.27
CA ALA A 42 -31.28 15.17 10.85
C ALA A 42 -30.47 16.34 11.47
N LEU A 43 -29.79 16.14 12.60
CA LEU A 43 -29.14 17.22 13.38
C LEU A 43 -27.67 16.93 13.74
N THR A 44 -27.10 15.79 13.36
CA THR A 44 -25.70 15.43 13.64
C THR A 44 -25.06 14.81 12.42
N PRO A 45 -23.74 15.02 12.19
CA PRO A 45 -23.03 14.34 11.13
C PRO A 45 -23.21 12.82 11.23
N SER A 46 -23.52 12.21 10.08
CA SER A 46 -23.80 10.77 9.97
C SER A 46 -22.55 9.94 10.18
N ASP A 47 -22.70 8.76 10.77
CA ASP A 47 -21.66 7.73 10.79
C ASP A 47 -21.34 7.31 9.33
N LYS A 48 -20.07 7.06 9.05
CA LYS A 48 -19.57 6.72 7.70
C LYS A 48 -18.67 5.51 7.76
N LEU A 49 -18.61 4.80 6.64
CA LEU A 49 -17.52 3.88 6.34
C LEU A 49 -16.56 4.61 5.38
N ALA A 50 -15.29 4.65 5.72
CA ALA A 50 -14.26 5.23 4.89
C ALA A 50 -13.32 4.14 4.38
N THR A 51 -13.14 4.08 3.06
CA THR A 51 -12.23 3.15 2.40
C THR A 51 -10.98 3.89 1.97
N TYR A 52 -9.84 3.38 2.38
CA TYR A 52 -8.52 3.90 2.06
C TYR A 52 -7.72 2.90 1.26
N ALA A 53 -6.87 3.40 0.38
CA ALA A 53 -5.83 2.64 -0.31
C ALA A 53 -4.47 2.90 0.34
N VAL A 54 -3.64 1.86 0.40
CA VAL A 54 -2.24 1.95 0.86
C VAL A 54 -1.40 0.95 0.08
N ASP A 55 -0.29 1.43 -0.48
CA ASP A 55 0.70 0.59 -1.15
C ASP A 55 1.66 -0.04 -0.14
N ASP A 56 2.16 -1.24 -0.42
CA ASP A 56 3.19 -1.83 0.40
C ASP A 56 4.55 -1.14 0.14
N PRO A 57 5.14 -0.47 1.14
CA PRO A 57 6.39 0.27 0.92
C PRO A 57 7.58 -0.62 0.58
N ALA A 58 7.56 -1.91 0.95
CA ALA A 58 8.65 -2.86 0.73
C ALA A 58 8.37 -3.87 -0.39
N VAL A 59 7.14 -3.86 -0.96
CA VAL A 59 6.75 -4.78 -2.04
C VAL A 59 6.03 -3.99 -3.13
N ASP A 60 6.74 -3.71 -4.23
CA ASP A 60 6.11 -3.09 -5.39
C ASP A 60 5.06 -4.02 -6.02
N GLY A 61 4.06 -3.42 -6.64
CA GLY A 61 3.03 -4.13 -7.39
C GLY A 61 1.92 -4.73 -6.52
N VAL A 62 1.83 -4.34 -5.24
CA VAL A 62 0.74 -4.72 -4.35
C VAL A 62 0.12 -3.48 -3.72
N ALA A 63 -1.21 -3.38 -3.80
CA ALA A 63 -2.00 -2.36 -3.11
C ALA A 63 -3.03 -3.03 -2.18
N CYS A 64 -3.23 -2.45 -1.01
CA CYS A 64 -4.22 -2.87 -0.04
C CYS A 64 -5.29 -1.80 0.14
N TYR A 65 -6.53 -2.23 0.26
CA TYR A 65 -7.67 -1.39 0.56
C TYR A 65 -8.22 -1.81 1.92
N TYR A 66 -8.38 -0.86 2.82
CA TYR A 66 -9.00 -1.13 4.11
C TYR A 66 -10.18 -0.18 4.36
N THR A 67 -11.22 -0.70 5.00
CA THR A 67 -12.41 0.08 5.34
C THR A 67 -12.59 0.12 6.84
N VAL A 68 -12.82 1.31 7.35
CA VAL A 68 -12.97 1.59 8.77
C VAL A 68 -14.19 2.47 9.03
N PRO A 69 -14.88 2.28 10.17
CA PRO A 69 -15.94 3.18 10.58
C PRO A 69 -15.37 4.53 11.05
N GLU A 70 -16.01 5.61 10.61
CA GLU A 70 -15.79 6.96 11.13
C GLU A 70 -17.10 7.46 11.76
N LYS A 71 -17.06 7.78 13.05
CA LYS A 71 -18.21 8.40 13.72
C LYS A 71 -18.29 9.88 13.39
N GLY A 72 -19.51 10.35 13.13
CA GLY A 72 -19.80 11.77 12.96
C GLY A 72 -20.09 12.47 14.30
N GLY A 73 -20.09 13.81 14.28
CA GLY A 73 -20.44 14.65 15.43
C GLY A 73 -19.27 15.00 16.34
N ILE A 74 -19.58 15.69 17.44
CA ILE A 74 -18.61 16.15 18.43
C ILE A 74 -17.86 14.97 19.06
N ALA A 75 -18.54 13.85 19.29
CA ALA A 75 -17.97 12.63 19.85
C ALA A 75 -16.93 12.01 18.89
N GLY A 76 -17.15 12.07 17.57
CA GLY A 76 -16.18 11.66 16.57
C GLY A 76 -14.96 12.59 16.49
N ALA A 77 -15.20 13.90 16.60
CA ALA A 77 -14.14 14.91 16.60
C ALA A 77 -13.23 14.82 17.83
N LEU A 78 -13.76 14.36 18.98
CA LEU A 78 -13.01 14.16 20.22
C LEU A 78 -12.37 12.77 20.32
N GLY A 79 -12.56 11.87 19.34
CA GLY A 79 -11.99 10.53 19.33
C GLY A 79 -12.51 9.59 20.43
N VAL A 80 -13.58 10.00 21.17
CA VAL A 80 -14.09 9.27 22.35
C VAL A 80 -15.16 8.24 22.01
N ALA A 81 -15.59 8.15 20.75
CA ALA A 81 -16.84 7.48 20.41
C ALA A 81 -16.66 6.12 19.70
N GLU A 82 -15.48 5.54 19.66
CA GLU A 82 -15.24 4.30 18.90
C GLU A 82 -15.33 3.06 19.80
N GLU A 83 -16.54 2.49 19.91
CA GLU A 83 -16.75 1.21 20.59
C GLU A 83 -16.46 0.00 19.67
N VAL A 84 -16.46 0.16 18.35
CA VAL A 84 -16.30 -0.93 17.41
C VAL A 84 -15.15 -0.63 16.46
N SER A 85 -14.15 -1.50 16.49
CA SER A 85 -12.97 -1.43 15.61
C SER A 85 -13.06 -2.46 14.49
N ASP A 86 -14.24 -2.60 13.87
CA ASP A 86 -14.36 -3.46 12.70
C ASP A 86 -13.55 -2.87 11.55
N VAL A 87 -12.65 -3.66 11.02
CA VAL A 87 -11.82 -3.30 9.89
C VAL A 87 -11.86 -4.41 8.87
N SER A 88 -12.06 -4.06 7.61
CA SER A 88 -11.93 -4.99 6.50
C SER A 88 -10.66 -4.72 5.72
N LEU A 89 -10.10 -5.75 5.10
CA LEU A 89 -8.89 -5.66 4.29
C LEU A 89 -9.08 -6.43 2.98
N ALA A 90 -8.66 -5.82 1.88
CA ALA A 90 -8.56 -6.45 0.58
C ALA A 90 -7.27 -6.00 -0.11
N CYS A 91 -6.31 -6.91 -0.33
CA CYS A 91 -5.07 -6.61 -1.04
C CYS A 91 -5.11 -7.27 -2.43
N ARG A 92 -4.46 -6.62 -3.40
CA ARG A 92 -4.41 -7.06 -4.80
C ARG A 92 -3.02 -6.87 -5.38
N GLN A 93 -2.63 -7.78 -6.26
CA GLN A 93 -1.54 -7.50 -7.18
C GLN A 93 -2.04 -6.50 -8.23
N VAL A 94 -1.37 -5.36 -8.35
CA VAL A 94 -1.71 -4.25 -9.27
C VAL A 94 -0.57 -3.94 -10.25
N GLY A 95 0.52 -4.70 -10.17
CA GLY A 95 1.69 -4.55 -11.01
C GLY A 95 2.65 -5.74 -10.88
N PRO A 96 3.81 -5.69 -11.52
CA PRO A 96 4.85 -6.69 -11.31
C PRO A 96 5.34 -6.63 -9.86
N VAL A 97 5.31 -7.77 -9.16
CA VAL A 97 5.79 -7.84 -7.77
C VAL A 97 7.32 -7.75 -7.75
N ARG A 98 7.84 -6.87 -6.90
CA ARG A 98 9.27 -6.76 -6.60
C ARG A 98 9.48 -6.53 -5.11
N PHE A 99 10.33 -7.34 -4.52
CA PHE A 99 10.75 -7.17 -3.13
C PHE A 99 11.92 -6.19 -3.08
N LYS A 100 11.78 -5.09 -2.33
CA LYS A 100 12.84 -4.07 -2.18
C LYS A 100 13.85 -4.46 -1.12
N ASP A 101 13.41 -5.20 -0.10
CA ASP A 101 14.19 -5.57 1.07
C ASP A 101 14.00 -7.04 1.44
N LYS A 102 14.84 -7.52 2.37
CA LYS A 102 14.60 -8.78 3.08
C LYS A 102 13.55 -8.54 4.16
N LEU A 103 12.51 -9.35 4.13
CA LEU A 103 11.34 -9.24 4.99
C LEU A 103 11.32 -10.34 6.04
N THR A 104 10.55 -10.14 7.10
CA THR A 104 10.29 -11.12 8.14
C THR A 104 8.80 -11.40 8.21
N GLN A 105 8.43 -12.62 8.64
CA GLN A 105 7.02 -12.97 8.85
C GLN A 105 6.41 -12.06 9.94
N GLY A 106 5.28 -11.41 9.61
CA GLY A 106 4.61 -10.50 10.52
C GLY A 106 5.14 -9.07 10.54
N ASP A 107 6.06 -8.72 9.63
CA ASP A 107 6.53 -7.33 9.49
C ASP A 107 5.38 -6.36 9.28
N VAL A 108 5.42 -5.24 10.00
CA VAL A 108 4.43 -4.17 9.86
C VAL A 108 4.65 -3.45 8.53
N MET A 109 3.63 -3.48 7.69
CA MET A 109 3.58 -2.76 6.42
C MET A 109 3.05 -1.33 6.62
N PHE A 110 2.03 -1.20 7.46
CA PHE A 110 1.36 0.06 7.73
C PHE A 110 0.86 0.10 9.17
N SER A 111 0.93 1.27 9.80
CA SER A 111 0.40 1.51 11.15
C SER A 111 -0.23 2.90 11.24
N GLU A 112 -1.43 2.98 11.77
CA GLU A 112 -2.15 4.24 11.98
C GLU A 112 -2.71 4.32 13.41
N LYS A 113 -2.51 5.47 14.05
CA LYS A 113 -3.12 5.77 15.33
C LYS A 113 -4.54 6.31 15.11
N ARG A 114 -5.56 5.55 15.51
CA ARG A 114 -6.97 5.86 15.22
C ARG A 114 -7.72 6.59 16.33
N SER A 115 -7.18 6.67 17.55
CA SER A 115 -7.82 7.41 18.64
C SER A 115 -6.79 8.00 19.61
N PHE A 116 -7.24 9.03 20.38
CA PHE A 116 -6.44 9.62 21.47
C PHE A 116 -6.11 8.63 22.59
N PHE A 117 -6.94 7.61 22.76
CA PHE A 117 -6.89 6.65 23.87
C PHE A 117 -6.61 5.22 23.38
N PHE A 118 -5.46 4.96 22.73
CA PHE A 118 -4.88 3.62 22.68
C PHE A 118 -5.36 2.62 21.60
N LYS A 119 -5.86 3.06 20.45
CA LYS A 119 -6.11 2.14 19.34
C LYS A 119 -5.14 2.38 18.20
N HIS A 120 -4.24 1.44 17.99
CA HIS A 120 -3.42 1.37 16.79
C HIS A 120 -4.00 0.33 15.84
N MET A 121 -4.21 0.70 14.59
CA MET A 121 -4.48 -0.23 13.51
C MET A 121 -3.16 -0.55 12.84
N GLN A 122 -2.89 -1.82 12.63
CA GLN A 122 -1.70 -2.28 11.95
C GLN A 122 -2.08 -3.23 10.83
N ILE A 123 -1.36 -3.11 9.70
CA ILE A 123 -1.37 -4.11 8.63
C ILE A 123 0.00 -4.76 8.64
N VAL A 124 0.03 -6.05 8.86
CA VAL A 124 1.24 -6.88 8.80
C VAL A 124 1.22 -7.76 7.57
N ARG A 125 2.39 -8.19 7.12
CA ARG A 125 2.54 -9.07 5.96
C ARG A 125 3.34 -10.32 6.29
N GLY A 126 3.05 -11.37 5.55
CA GLY A 126 3.76 -12.63 5.59
C GLY A 126 3.79 -13.30 4.22
N CYS A 127 4.51 -14.40 4.12
CA CYS A 127 4.63 -15.23 2.92
C CYS A 127 4.18 -16.66 3.20
N ASP A 128 3.20 -17.16 2.45
CA ASP A 128 2.96 -18.59 2.29
C ASP A 128 3.91 -19.11 1.19
N ALA A 129 5.04 -19.61 1.61
CA ALA A 129 6.10 -20.12 0.71
C ALA A 129 5.62 -21.26 -0.20
N LYS A 130 4.71 -22.11 0.30
CA LYS A 130 4.17 -23.25 -0.44
C LYS A 130 3.34 -22.81 -1.65
N ARG A 131 2.56 -21.74 -1.47
CA ARG A 131 1.64 -21.24 -2.50
C ARG A 131 2.14 -20.00 -3.22
N ASN A 132 3.36 -19.54 -2.89
CA ASN A 132 3.92 -18.29 -3.40
C ASN A 132 2.94 -17.13 -3.27
N THR A 133 2.40 -16.93 -2.08
CA THR A 133 1.31 -16.00 -1.80
C THR A 133 1.71 -15.07 -0.66
N LEU A 134 1.58 -13.76 -0.88
CA LEU A 134 1.67 -12.78 0.20
C LEU A 134 0.36 -12.80 1.00
N VAL A 135 0.48 -12.81 2.32
CA VAL A 135 -0.64 -12.78 3.24
C VAL A 135 -0.57 -11.49 4.04
N TYR A 136 -1.61 -10.70 3.97
CA TYR A 136 -1.75 -9.46 4.73
C TYR A 136 -2.83 -9.64 5.78
N MET A 137 -2.58 -9.17 6.98
CA MET A 137 -3.55 -9.17 8.07
C MET A 137 -3.61 -7.79 8.69
N VAL A 138 -4.82 -7.24 8.76
CA VAL A 138 -5.09 -6.02 9.53
C VAL A 138 -5.65 -6.40 10.88
N TYR A 139 -5.21 -5.71 11.91
CA TYR A 139 -5.79 -5.82 13.25
C TYR A 139 -5.69 -4.49 13.99
N SER A 140 -6.50 -4.31 15.02
CA SER A 140 -6.39 -3.17 15.90
C SER A 140 -5.97 -3.62 17.29
N ASP A 141 -4.91 -3.02 17.82
CA ASP A 141 -4.47 -3.26 19.19
C ASP A 141 -5.53 -2.77 20.16
N LYS A 142 -5.89 -3.62 21.11
CA LYS A 142 -6.80 -3.31 22.19
C LYS A 142 -6.05 -3.43 23.50
N LEU A 143 -6.00 -2.35 24.27
CA LEU A 143 -5.43 -2.38 25.63
C LEU A 143 -6.37 -2.95 26.69
N ILE A 144 -7.56 -3.42 26.29
CA ILE A 144 -8.59 -3.95 27.18
C ILE A 144 -8.90 -5.38 26.77
N ASP A 145 -9.24 -6.24 27.72
CA ASP A 145 -9.54 -7.67 27.52
C ASP A 145 -10.42 -7.97 26.31
N GLY A 146 -10.02 -8.98 25.53
CA GLY A 146 -10.72 -9.50 24.38
C GLY A 146 -9.83 -9.64 23.14
N SER A 147 -10.27 -10.47 22.19
CA SER A 147 -9.55 -10.67 20.94
C SER A 147 -9.60 -9.42 20.05
N PRO A 148 -8.48 -9.00 19.44
CA PRO A 148 -8.48 -7.89 18.50
C PRO A 148 -9.33 -8.23 17.28
N LYS A 149 -10.09 -7.26 16.79
CA LYS A 149 -10.76 -7.36 15.49
C LYS A 149 -9.73 -7.43 14.39
N ASN A 150 -9.88 -8.36 13.47
CA ASN A 150 -8.92 -8.60 12.40
C ASN A 150 -9.59 -9.00 11.09
N SER A 151 -8.84 -8.85 10.00
CA SER A 151 -9.21 -9.33 8.68
C SER A 151 -7.95 -9.74 7.92
N THR A 152 -8.06 -10.75 7.09
CA THR A 152 -6.93 -11.30 6.32
C THR A 152 -7.21 -11.25 4.83
N SER A 153 -6.19 -10.89 4.05
CA SER A 153 -6.21 -10.91 2.60
C SER A 153 -5.00 -11.65 2.05
N ALA A 154 -5.20 -12.47 1.03
CA ALA A 154 -4.14 -13.23 0.36
C ALA A 154 -3.97 -12.73 -1.07
N VAL A 155 -2.72 -12.53 -1.48
CA VAL A 155 -2.32 -12.05 -2.81
C VAL A 155 -1.39 -13.09 -3.44
N PRO A 156 -1.90 -14.03 -4.27
CA PRO A 156 -1.04 -14.90 -5.06
C PRO A 156 -0.12 -14.07 -5.96
N ILE A 157 1.16 -14.41 -5.97
CA ILE A 157 2.12 -13.73 -6.85
C ILE A 157 2.05 -14.39 -8.21
N MET A 158 1.47 -13.68 -9.17
CA MET A 158 1.24 -14.13 -10.53
C MET A 158 2.22 -13.49 -11.50
N PRO A 159 2.52 -14.13 -12.66
CA PRO A 159 3.24 -13.49 -13.74
C PRO A 159 2.55 -12.19 -14.16
N TRP A 160 3.33 -11.13 -14.39
CA TRP A 160 2.83 -9.85 -14.84
C TRP A 160 3.40 -9.53 -16.21
N GLY A 161 2.62 -9.81 -17.24
CA GLY A 161 3.03 -9.72 -18.64
C GLY A 161 3.49 -11.06 -19.23
N ALA A 162 3.63 -11.09 -20.54
CA ALA A 162 4.01 -12.30 -21.28
C ALA A 162 5.47 -12.69 -20.99
N GLY A 163 5.67 -13.94 -20.58
CA GLY A 163 7.01 -14.51 -20.37
C GLY A 163 7.72 -14.09 -19.08
N ALA A 164 7.06 -13.34 -18.21
CA ALA A 164 7.64 -12.97 -16.91
C ALA A 164 7.48 -14.13 -15.92
N GLU A 165 8.58 -14.58 -15.31
CA GLU A 165 8.53 -15.49 -14.18
C GLU A 165 8.27 -14.69 -12.88
N PRO A 166 7.27 -15.07 -12.07
CA PRO A 166 6.97 -14.35 -10.85
C PRO A 166 8.04 -14.62 -9.79
N PRO A 167 8.44 -13.62 -9.01
CA PRO A 167 9.38 -13.82 -7.91
C PRO A 167 8.81 -14.76 -6.84
N ARG A 168 9.69 -15.44 -6.12
CA ARG A 168 9.30 -16.32 -5.01
C ARG A 168 9.35 -15.55 -3.70
N CYS A 169 8.20 -15.43 -2.98
CA CYS A 169 8.21 -14.74 -1.70
C CYS A 169 9.09 -15.44 -0.66
N ALA A 170 9.28 -16.75 -0.76
CA ALA A 170 10.19 -17.51 0.13
C ALA A 170 11.64 -17.02 0.06
N GLU A 171 12.07 -16.44 -1.06
CA GLU A 171 13.43 -15.92 -1.22
C GLU A 171 13.61 -14.54 -0.58
N ALA A 172 12.53 -13.79 -0.45
CA ALA A 172 12.53 -12.46 0.15
C ALA A 172 12.32 -12.53 1.68
N PHE A 173 11.54 -13.48 2.17
CA PHE A 173 11.24 -13.63 3.58
C PHE A 173 12.28 -14.49 4.31
N LYS A 174 12.74 -14.01 5.47
CA LYS A 174 13.53 -14.81 6.39
C LYS A 174 12.58 -15.72 7.18
N GLY A 175 12.94 -16.98 7.29
CA GLY A 175 12.27 -17.97 8.12
C GLY A 175 12.43 -17.72 9.61
#